data_60dd69ff483c9ce911b033a1e7cdd91a
#
_entry.id   60dd69ff483c9ce911b033a1e7cdd91a
#
_cell.length_a   1.000
_cell.length_b   1.000
_cell.length_c   1.000
_cell.angle_alpha   90.00
_cell.angle_beta   90.00
_cell.angle_gamma   90.00
#
_symmetry.space_group_name_H-M   'P 1'
#
loop_
_entity.id
_entity.type
_entity.pdbx_description
1 polymer ?
#
loop_
_entity_poly.entity_id
_entity_poly.type
_entity_poly.pdbx_seq_one_letter_code
_entity_poly.pdbx_strand_id
1 'polypeptide(L)'
;TGAVHQHLLKNELRSQIGIVVETGEAREVHHHCLLTGYGADAVNPYLAFEALWRANTEGLLGDKYSTEDSLVAAYKKGVAKGMMKVMAKMCISTLHSYKGAQIFEAVGLADEIIAKCFAGTASRVQGVDFSVLVEESRRRHAIGYPEKDSERIPVLRNPGDFHWRTGGDAHMWNPNTIFNLQLAARNNSSEAYAEFAQHVNEQATRQC
;
A
#
# COMPACT_ATOMS: atom_id res chain seq x y z
N THR A 1 6.24 8.84 11.00
CA THR A 1 7.72 8.76 10.89
C THR A 1 8.28 10.08 10.41
N GLY A 2 8.01 10.54 9.19
CA GLY A 2 8.63 11.72 8.58
C GLY A 2 8.46 13.00 9.39
N ALA A 3 7.28 13.30 9.92
CA ALA A 3 7.07 14.50 10.76
C ALA A 3 7.96 14.50 12.02
N VAL A 4 8.09 13.36 12.71
CA VAL A 4 8.96 13.21 13.87
C VAL A 4 10.43 13.38 13.47
N HIS A 5 10.85 12.74 12.37
CA HIS A 5 12.18 12.89 11.83
C HIS A 5 12.54 14.35 11.53
N GLN A 6 11.64 15.07 10.84
CA GLN A 6 11.84 16.50 10.52
C GLN A 6 11.84 17.40 11.78
N HIS A 7 10.99 17.08 12.75
CA HIS A 7 10.98 17.79 14.02
C HIS A 7 12.31 17.62 14.77
N LEU A 8 12.83 16.40 14.84
CA LEU A 8 14.12 16.11 15.48
C LEU A 8 15.29 16.78 14.77
N LEU A 9 15.26 16.86 13.44
CA LEU A 9 16.27 17.58 12.65
C LEU A 9 16.28 19.09 12.99
N LYS A 10 15.10 19.72 13.02
CA LYS A 10 14.95 21.16 13.34
C LYS A 10 15.43 21.52 14.75
N ASN A 11 15.40 20.56 15.67
CA ASN A 11 15.84 20.74 17.04
C ASN A 11 17.24 20.17 17.33
N GLU A 12 17.99 19.76 16.30
CA GLU A 12 19.34 19.19 16.40
C GLU A 12 19.44 17.92 17.27
N LEU A 13 18.32 17.20 17.42
CA LEU A 13 18.21 16.00 18.26
C LEU A 13 18.28 14.70 17.47
N ARG A 14 18.18 14.75 16.13
CA ARG A 14 18.02 13.54 15.33
C ARG A 14 19.18 12.54 15.46
N SER A 15 20.40 13.01 15.62
CA SER A 15 21.59 12.16 15.80
C SER A 15 21.66 11.47 17.17
N GLN A 16 20.87 11.92 18.13
CA GLN A 16 20.86 11.40 19.50
C GLN A 16 19.75 10.35 19.73
N ILE A 17 18.81 10.22 18.79
CA ILE A 17 17.58 9.44 18.96
C ILE A 17 17.39 8.50 17.78
N GLY A 18 17.16 7.21 18.08
CA GLY A 18 16.67 6.22 17.11
C GLY A 18 15.15 6.29 17.01
N ILE A 19 14.62 6.13 15.79
CA ILE A 19 13.16 6.08 15.53
C ILE A 19 12.77 4.64 15.27
N VAL A 20 12.02 4.05 16.20
CA VAL A 20 11.40 2.74 16.03
C VAL A 20 9.93 2.93 15.65
N VAL A 21 9.50 2.30 14.58
CA VAL A 21 8.12 2.37 14.07
C VAL A 21 7.43 1.05 14.34
N GLU A 22 6.42 1.07 15.19
CA GLU A 22 5.51 -0.06 15.38
C GLU A 22 4.20 0.24 14.63
N THR A 23 3.81 -0.64 13.70
CA THR A 23 2.69 -0.36 12.81
C THR A 23 2.06 -1.61 12.22
N GLY A 24 0.73 -1.60 12.06
CA GLY A 24 -0.01 -2.59 11.29
C GLY A 24 -0.04 -2.33 9.78
N GLU A 25 0.43 -1.15 9.33
CA GLU A 25 0.35 -0.74 7.92
C GLU A 25 1.53 -1.24 7.06
N ALA A 26 2.69 -1.49 7.69
CA ALA A 26 3.86 -1.98 6.96
C ALA A 26 3.75 -3.49 6.71
N ARG A 27 3.59 -3.89 5.45
CA ARG A 27 3.37 -5.27 5.05
C ARG A 27 4.36 -5.79 4.02
N GLU A 28 4.76 -4.95 3.08
CA GLU A 28 5.60 -5.32 1.94
C GLU A 28 6.86 -4.46 1.82
N VAL A 29 7.73 -4.82 0.91
CA VAL A 29 9.03 -4.17 0.69
C VAL A 29 8.92 -2.66 0.51
N HIS A 30 7.95 -2.18 -0.29
CA HIS A 30 7.78 -0.76 -0.56
C HIS A 30 7.48 0.05 0.69
N HIS A 31 6.63 -0.47 1.59
CA HIS A 31 6.32 0.16 2.87
C HIS A 31 7.57 0.32 3.74
N HIS A 32 8.42 -0.72 3.82
CA HIS A 32 9.68 -0.64 4.56
C HIS A 32 10.68 0.32 3.92
N CYS A 33 10.73 0.36 2.59
CA CYS A 33 11.54 1.34 1.86
C CYS A 33 11.13 2.77 2.18
N LEU A 34 9.83 3.07 2.18
CA LEU A 34 9.30 4.39 2.53
C LEU A 34 9.63 4.76 3.97
N LEU A 35 9.32 3.90 4.94
CA LEU A 35 9.57 4.18 6.36
C LEU A 35 11.05 4.43 6.62
N THR A 36 11.93 3.61 6.06
CA THR A 36 13.38 3.79 6.18
C THR A 36 13.85 5.07 5.49
N GLY A 37 13.37 5.35 4.28
CA GLY A 37 13.70 6.56 3.54
C GLY A 37 13.30 7.84 4.27
N TYR A 38 12.22 7.80 5.03
CA TYR A 38 11.74 8.92 5.86
C TYR A 38 12.18 8.86 7.33
N GLY A 39 13.21 8.06 7.65
CA GLY A 39 13.96 8.16 8.89
C GLY A 39 13.71 7.06 9.92
N ALA A 40 12.99 5.99 9.62
CA ALA A 40 12.90 4.86 10.54
C ALA A 40 14.25 4.14 10.66
N ASP A 41 14.66 3.84 11.89
CA ASP A 41 15.84 3.04 12.20
C ASP A 41 15.48 1.56 12.38
N ALA A 42 14.29 1.28 12.91
CA ALA A 42 13.72 -0.04 13.02
C ALA A 42 12.21 -0.01 12.75
N VAL A 43 11.65 -1.12 12.28
CA VAL A 43 10.22 -1.30 12.02
C VAL A 43 9.75 -2.60 12.65
N ASN A 44 8.69 -2.52 13.47
CA ASN A 44 7.95 -3.68 13.96
C ASN A 44 6.59 -3.77 13.23
N PRO A 45 6.48 -4.57 12.16
CA PRO A 45 5.25 -4.75 11.40
C PRO A 45 4.38 -5.83 12.03
N TYR A 46 3.90 -5.60 13.26
CA TYR A 46 3.27 -6.62 14.09
C TYR A 46 2.10 -7.34 13.40
N LEU A 47 1.25 -6.60 12.67
CA LEU A 47 0.10 -7.19 11.99
C LEU A 47 0.50 -8.08 10.80
N ALA A 48 1.62 -7.77 10.13
CA ALA A 48 2.16 -8.66 9.09
C ALA A 48 2.62 -9.99 9.68
N PHE A 49 3.24 -9.98 10.87
CA PHE A 49 3.63 -11.21 11.55
C PHE A 49 2.43 -12.05 11.99
N GLU A 50 1.41 -11.42 12.58
CA GLU A 50 0.17 -12.08 12.97
C GLU A 50 -0.58 -12.67 11.76
N ALA A 51 -0.67 -11.92 10.66
CA ALA A 51 -1.31 -12.39 9.43
C ALA A 51 -0.58 -13.59 8.82
N LEU A 52 0.75 -13.59 8.83
CA LEU A 52 1.55 -14.72 8.36
C LEU A 52 1.36 -15.96 9.25
N TRP A 53 1.34 -15.77 10.56
CA TRP A 53 1.10 -16.86 11.49
C TRP A 53 -0.29 -17.45 11.30
N ARG A 54 -1.30 -16.62 11.17
CA ARG A 54 -2.66 -17.08 10.89
C ARG A 54 -2.73 -17.86 9.57
N ALA A 55 -2.16 -17.32 8.49
CA ALA A 55 -2.09 -18.01 7.19
C ALA A 55 -1.39 -19.38 7.30
N ASN A 56 -0.37 -19.48 8.13
CA ASN A 56 0.32 -20.76 8.39
C ASN A 56 -0.55 -21.76 9.15
N THR A 57 -1.26 -21.33 10.19
CA THR A 57 -2.18 -22.19 10.95
C THR A 57 -3.39 -22.65 10.12
N GLU A 58 -3.81 -21.84 9.16
CA GLU A 58 -4.86 -22.20 8.19
C GLU A 58 -4.35 -23.07 7.02
N GLY A 59 -3.06 -23.46 7.04
CA GLY A 59 -2.45 -24.33 6.01
C GLY A 59 -2.17 -23.66 4.67
N LEU A 60 -2.33 -22.32 4.56
CA LEU A 60 -2.16 -21.58 3.30
C LEU A 60 -0.70 -21.48 2.84
N LEU A 61 0.26 -21.68 3.75
CA LEU A 61 1.69 -21.62 3.46
C LEU A 61 2.34 -23.01 3.30
N GLY A 62 1.54 -24.09 3.39
CA GLY A 62 2.03 -25.47 3.40
C GLY A 62 2.87 -25.77 4.64
N ASP A 63 3.49 -26.96 4.68
CA ASP A 63 4.23 -27.46 5.86
C ASP A 63 5.64 -26.88 6.02
N LYS A 64 5.94 -25.80 5.34
CA LYS A 64 7.30 -25.25 5.27
C LYS A 64 7.77 -24.59 6.57
N TYR A 65 6.84 -24.04 7.34
CA TYR A 65 7.14 -23.24 8.51
C TYR A 65 6.50 -23.85 9.76
N SER A 66 7.33 -24.34 10.67
CA SER A 66 6.88 -25.03 11.88
C SER A 66 6.77 -24.13 13.12
N THR A 67 7.42 -22.96 13.09
CA THR A 67 7.48 -22.02 14.21
C THR A 67 7.29 -20.57 13.75
N GLU A 68 6.82 -19.72 14.67
CA GLU A 68 6.72 -18.26 14.43
C GLU A 68 8.08 -17.66 14.05
N ASP A 69 9.15 -18.06 14.73
CA ASP A 69 10.50 -17.57 14.45
C ASP A 69 10.93 -17.88 13.01
N SER A 70 10.57 -19.05 12.49
CA SER A 70 10.89 -19.41 11.10
C SER A 70 10.15 -18.55 10.09
N LEU A 71 8.89 -18.18 10.37
CA LEU A 71 8.10 -17.26 9.56
C LEU A 71 8.65 -15.85 9.61
N VAL A 72 8.95 -15.35 10.80
CA VAL A 72 9.54 -14.03 11.01
C VAL A 72 10.89 -13.92 10.31
N ALA A 73 11.73 -14.95 10.41
CA ALA A 73 13.02 -14.99 9.72
C ALA A 73 12.85 -14.97 8.19
N ALA A 74 11.89 -15.73 7.65
CA ALA A 74 11.58 -15.74 6.23
C ALA A 74 11.08 -14.37 5.73
N TYR A 75 10.19 -13.74 6.47
CA TYR A 75 9.69 -12.40 6.17
C TYR A 75 10.82 -11.37 6.17
N LYS A 76 11.63 -11.32 7.25
CA LYS A 76 12.80 -10.42 7.34
C LYS A 76 13.76 -10.61 6.16
N LYS A 77 14.05 -11.86 5.80
CA LYS A 77 14.90 -12.17 4.65
C LYS A 77 14.30 -11.69 3.34
N GLY A 78 12.99 -11.84 3.16
CA GLY A 78 12.26 -11.36 1.97
C GLY A 78 12.32 -9.83 1.85
N VAL A 79 11.97 -9.12 2.92
CA VAL A 79 12.02 -7.66 2.98
C VAL A 79 13.44 -7.14 2.75
N ALA A 80 14.44 -7.68 3.45
CA ALA A 80 15.84 -7.26 3.29
C ALA A 80 16.33 -7.44 1.85
N LYS A 81 16.02 -8.58 1.22
CA LYS A 81 16.38 -8.84 -0.18
C LYS A 81 15.69 -7.85 -1.13
N GLY A 82 14.42 -7.52 -0.86
CA GLY A 82 13.67 -6.54 -1.64
C GLY A 82 14.25 -5.13 -1.49
N MET A 83 14.53 -4.69 -0.27
CA MET A 83 15.15 -3.39 -0.01
C MET A 83 16.51 -3.27 -0.67
N MET A 84 17.36 -4.30 -0.60
CA MET A 84 18.65 -4.31 -1.32
C MET A 84 18.48 -4.16 -2.82
N LYS A 85 17.45 -4.74 -3.42
CA LYS A 85 17.16 -4.54 -4.85
C LYS A 85 16.78 -3.10 -5.17
N VAL A 86 15.97 -2.47 -4.31
CA VAL A 86 15.59 -1.06 -4.47
C VAL A 86 16.82 -0.17 -4.35
N MET A 87 17.65 -0.36 -3.32
CA MET A 87 18.90 0.38 -3.14
C MET A 87 19.83 0.23 -4.34
N ALA A 88 20.00 -1.00 -4.83
CA ALA A 88 20.83 -1.27 -6.00
C ALA A 88 20.32 -0.54 -7.26
N LYS A 89 19.01 -0.51 -7.49
CA LYS A 89 18.41 0.24 -8.61
C LYS A 89 18.58 1.74 -8.48
N MET A 90 18.64 2.26 -7.26
CA MET A 90 18.88 3.69 -6.97
C MET A 90 20.37 4.02 -6.87
N CYS A 91 21.27 3.07 -7.12
CA CYS A 91 22.72 3.23 -6.99
C CYS A 91 23.17 3.68 -5.59
N ILE A 92 22.45 3.26 -4.55
CA ILE A 92 22.74 3.59 -3.15
C ILE A 92 23.28 2.34 -2.44
N SER A 93 24.52 2.38 -1.98
CA SER A 93 25.21 1.22 -1.41
C SER A 93 25.10 1.09 0.11
N THR A 94 24.76 2.17 0.82
CA THR A 94 24.66 2.17 2.28
C THR A 94 23.31 2.64 2.77
N LEU A 95 22.83 2.06 3.88
CA LEU A 95 21.53 2.43 4.44
C LEU A 95 21.52 3.88 4.97
N HIS A 96 22.64 4.37 5.48
CA HIS A 96 22.76 5.77 5.88
C HIS A 96 22.54 6.74 4.73
N SER A 97 23.05 6.43 3.54
CA SER A 97 22.82 7.25 2.34
C SER A 97 21.40 7.12 1.79
N TYR A 98 20.70 6.02 2.11
CA TYR A 98 19.33 5.80 1.72
C TYR A 98 18.34 6.66 2.54
N LYS A 99 18.61 6.83 3.83
CA LYS A 99 17.77 7.68 4.70
C LYS A 99 17.86 9.14 4.25
N GLY A 100 16.71 9.72 3.92
CA GLY A 100 16.62 11.10 3.45
C GLY A 100 17.12 11.35 2.04
N ALA A 101 17.32 10.31 1.23
CA ALA A 101 17.84 10.43 -0.13
C ALA A 101 16.90 11.11 -1.14
N GLN A 102 15.68 11.44 -0.74
CA GLN A 102 14.66 12.11 -1.59
C GLN A 102 14.39 11.39 -2.92
N ILE A 103 14.38 10.07 -2.87
CA ILE A 103 14.17 9.19 -4.04
C ILE A 103 12.70 8.91 -4.35
N PHE A 104 11.80 9.44 -3.53
CA PHE A 104 10.36 9.27 -3.68
C PHE A 104 9.71 10.53 -4.26
N GLU A 105 8.56 10.36 -4.85
CA GLU A 105 7.65 11.42 -5.25
C GLU A 105 6.33 11.27 -4.52
N ALA A 106 5.77 12.37 -4.02
CA ALA A 106 4.45 12.38 -3.42
C ALA A 106 3.41 12.74 -4.48
N VAL A 107 2.34 11.96 -4.53
CA VAL A 107 1.24 12.14 -5.47
C VAL A 107 -0.07 12.21 -4.71
N GLY A 108 -0.86 13.26 -4.95
CA GLY A 108 -2.18 13.40 -4.35
C GLY A 108 -2.18 13.85 -2.88
N LEU A 109 -1.13 14.52 -2.40
CA LEU A 109 -1.05 15.09 -1.06
C LEU A 109 -0.96 16.62 -1.13
N ALA A 110 -1.64 17.31 -0.21
CA ALA A 110 -1.57 18.76 -0.07
C ALA A 110 -0.20 19.23 0.42
N ASP A 111 0.19 20.45 0.06
CA ASP A 111 1.50 21.04 0.39
C ASP A 111 1.79 21.07 1.89
N GLU A 112 0.78 21.27 2.73
CA GLU A 112 0.96 21.26 4.18
C GLU A 112 1.44 19.90 4.71
N ILE A 113 0.95 18.78 4.12
CA ILE A 113 1.38 17.43 4.47
C ILE A 113 2.82 17.23 4.01
N ILE A 114 3.15 17.68 2.79
CA ILE A 114 4.51 17.58 2.26
C ILE A 114 5.49 18.35 3.14
N ALA A 115 5.19 19.61 3.45
CA ALA A 115 6.06 20.44 4.27
C ALA A 115 6.30 19.87 5.68
N LYS A 116 5.29 19.21 6.25
CA LYS A 116 5.35 18.70 7.63
C LYS A 116 5.93 17.29 7.72
N CYS A 117 5.55 16.41 6.79
CA CYS A 117 5.84 14.98 6.88
C CYS A 117 6.90 14.52 5.87
N PHE A 118 7.01 15.18 4.73
CA PHE A 118 7.80 14.76 3.58
C PHE A 118 8.67 15.91 3.04
N ALA A 119 9.21 16.74 3.93
CA ALA A 119 10.00 17.90 3.52
C ALA A 119 11.11 17.52 2.52
N GLY A 120 11.19 18.27 1.42
CA GLY A 120 12.13 18.01 0.33
C GLY A 120 11.67 16.97 -0.70
N THR A 121 10.53 16.31 -0.50
CA THR A 121 9.97 15.37 -1.47
C THR A 121 9.30 16.14 -2.60
N ALA A 122 9.60 15.76 -3.86
CA ALA A 122 8.93 16.31 -5.03
C ALA A 122 7.44 15.93 -5.02
N SER A 123 6.57 16.92 -5.27
CA SER A 123 5.13 16.70 -5.43
C SER A 123 4.63 17.55 -6.60
N ARG A 124 4.14 16.89 -7.63
CA ARG A 124 3.61 17.55 -8.84
C ARG A 124 2.10 17.52 -8.91
N VAL A 125 1.48 16.60 -8.16
CA VAL A 125 0.03 16.44 -8.11
C VAL A 125 -0.39 16.62 -6.66
N GLN A 126 -1.09 17.70 -6.39
CA GLN A 126 -1.69 17.96 -5.09
C GLN A 126 -2.99 17.17 -4.89
N GLY A 127 -3.51 17.10 -3.68
CA GLY A 127 -4.73 16.38 -3.40
C GLY A 127 -5.17 16.53 -1.95
N VAL A 128 -5.29 15.41 -1.25
CA VAL A 128 -5.89 15.33 0.08
C VAL A 128 -5.07 16.03 1.16
N ASP A 129 -5.77 16.65 2.09
CA ASP A 129 -5.24 17.29 3.28
C ASP A 129 -5.34 16.37 4.52
N PHE A 130 -4.96 16.88 5.69
CA PHE A 130 -5.09 16.11 6.93
C PHE A 130 -6.53 15.76 7.29
N SER A 131 -7.52 16.56 6.90
CA SER A 131 -8.93 16.30 7.22
C SER A 131 -9.43 15.02 6.54
N VAL A 132 -9.05 14.82 5.30
CA VAL A 132 -9.38 13.60 4.55
C VAL A 132 -8.68 12.38 5.15
N LEU A 133 -7.39 12.47 5.50
CA LEU A 133 -6.65 11.37 6.14
C LEU A 133 -7.26 10.97 7.49
N VAL A 134 -7.70 11.97 8.28
CA VAL A 134 -8.42 11.73 9.53
C VAL A 134 -9.73 11.01 9.28
N GLU A 135 -10.52 11.47 8.31
CA GLU A 135 -11.82 10.86 7.99
C GLU A 135 -11.66 9.42 7.52
N GLU A 136 -10.69 9.13 6.66
CA GLU A 136 -10.38 7.75 6.23
C GLU A 136 -10.00 6.86 7.42
N SER A 137 -9.19 7.37 8.34
CA SER A 137 -8.80 6.65 9.54
C SER A 137 -9.99 6.36 10.45
N ARG A 138 -10.89 7.35 10.61
CA ARG A 138 -12.13 7.20 11.39
C ARG A 138 -13.07 6.16 10.76
N ARG A 139 -13.22 6.14 9.45
CA ARG A 139 -14.02 5.14 8.74
C ARG A 139 -13.49 3.73 8.95
N ARG A 140 -12.18 3.54 8.81
CA ARG A 140 -11.54 2.23 9.10
C ARG A 140 -11.76 1.80 10.56
N HIS A 141 -11.60 2.74 11.49
CA HIS A 141 -11.84 2.48 12.91
C HIS A 141 -13.30 2.08 13.17
N ALA A 142 -14.27 2.80 12.61
CA ALA A 142 -15.70 2.49 12.77
C ALA A 142 -16.09 1.10 12.22
N ILE A 143 -15.42 0.64 11.17
CA ILE A 143 -15.59 -0.73 10.65
C ILE A 143 -15.05 -1.76 11.64
N GLY A 144 -13.89 -1.49 12.24
CA GLY A 144 -13.25 -2.38 13.21
C GLY A 144 -13.94 -2.41 14.58
N TYR A 145 -14.59 -1.31 14.96
CA TYR A 145 -15.26 -1.13 16.25
C TYR A 145 -16.70 -0.62 16.05
N PRO A 146 -17.62 -1.47 15.57
CA PRO A 146 -19.01 -1.08 15.36
C PRO A 146 -19.71 -0.81 16.72
N GLU A 147 -20.58 0.20 16.76
CA GLU A 147 -21.32 0.58 18.00
C GLU A 147 -22.24 -0.52 18.55
N LYS A 148 -22.65 -1.46 17.72
CA LYS A 148 -23.45 -2.62 18.15
C LYS A 148 -22.53 -3.85 18.14
N ASP A 149 -22.52 -4.57 19.27
CA ASP A 149 -21.94 -5.91 19.38
C ASP A 149 -22.55 -6.82 18.30
N SER A 150 -21.98 -6.83 17.14
CA SER A 150 -22.29 -7.85 16.16
C SER A 150 -21.43 -9.05 16.51
N GLU A 151 -22.04 -10.17 16.84
CA GLU A 151 -21.36 -11.46 17.05
C GLU A 151 -20.54 -11.92 15.81
N ARG A 152 -20.59 -11.15 14.74
CA ARG A 152 -19.85 -11.42 13.50
C ARG A 152 -18.60 -10.55 13.43
N ILE A 153 -17.45 -11.19 13.41
CA ILE A 153 -16.20 -10.55 13.01
C ILE A 153 -16.43 -9.92 11.62
N PRO A 154 -16.25 -8.60 11.46
CA PRO A 154 -16.45 -7.96 10.17
C PRO A 154 -15.49 -8.56 9.14
N VAL A 155 -16.05 -9.14 8.09
CA VAL A 155 -15.25 -9.60 6.95
C VAL A 155 -14.73 -8.38 6.22
N LEU A 156 -13.42 -8.27 6.11
CA LEU A 156 -12.80 -7.20 5.33
C LEU A 156 -13.30 -7.26 3.89
N ARG A 157 -13.87 -6.15 3.42
CA ARG A 157 -14.27 -6.02 2.02
C ARG A 157 -13.00 -6.14 1.16
N ASN A 158 -13.04 -7.03 0.16
CA ASN A 158 -12.05 -7.04 -0.90
C ASN A 158 -12.62 -6.24 -2.08
N PRO A 159 -12.20 -4.99 -2.29
CA PRO A 159 -12.74 -4.14 -3.34
C PRO A 159 -12.31 -4.59 -4.73
N GLY A 160 -11.29 -5.44 -4.83
CA GLY A 160 -10.75 -5.90 -6.11
C GLY A 160 -9.83 -4.88 -6.76
N ASP A 161 -8.92 -4.26 -6.00
CA ASP A 161 -7.97 -3.25 -6.51
C ASP A 161 -7.17 -3.72 -7.73
N PHE A 162 -6.75 -4.98 -7.74
CA PHE A 162 -5.94 -5.55 -8.83
C PHE A 162 -6.74 -6.42 -9.79
N HIS A 163 -7.76 -7.09 -9.30
CA HIS A 163 -8.62 -7.97 -10.07
C HIS A 163 -10.08 -7.61 -9.86
N TRP A 164 -10.82 -7.53 -10.94
CA TRP A 164 -12.25 -7.29 -10.88
C TRP A 164 -12.95 -8.29 -9.92
N ARG A 165 -13.85 -7.80 -9.10
CA ARG A 165 -14.69 -8.57 -8.18
C ARG A 165 -16.14 -8.13 -8.30
N THR A 166 -17.05 -9.09 -8.20
CA THR A 166 -18.49 -8.78 -8.14
C THR A 166 -18.78 -7.92 -6.91
N GLY A 167 -19.41 -6.75 -7.12
CA GLY A 167 -19.70 -5.80 -6.04
C GLY A 167 -18.47 -5.05 -5.51
N GLY A 168 -17.32 -5.17 -6.16
CA GLY A 168 -16.11 -4.41 -5.90
C GLY A 168 -16.02 -3.10 -6.69
N ASP A 169 -14.81 -2.58 -6.80
CA ASP A 169 -14.53 -1.37 -7.55
C ASP A 169 -14.74 -1.55 -9.05
N ALA A 170 -15.07 -0.47 -9.73
CA ALA A 170 -15.29 -0.49 -11.16
C ALA A 170 -13.95 -0.60 -11.90
N HIS A 171 -13.85 -1.52 -12.85
CA HIS A 171 -12.69 -1.67 -13.71
C HIS A 171 -13.09 -1.45 -15.16
N MET A 172 -12.26 -0.76 -15.93
CA MET A 172 -12.44 -0.63 -17.38
C MET A 172 -12.40 -2.01 -18.04
N TRP A 173 -11.45 -2.86 -17.62
CA TRP A 173 -11.36 -4.25 -18.01
C TRP A 173 -12.16 -5.13 -17.05
N ASN A 174 -13.42 -5.34 -17.36
CA ASN A 174 -14.35 -6.20 -16.62
C ASN A 174 -14.85 -7.35 -17.51
N PRO A 175 -15.59 -8.32 -16.97
CA PRO A 175 -16.06 -9.47 -17.74
C PRO A 175 -16.83 -9.11 -19.02
N ASN A 176 -17.66 -8.07 -19.00
CA ASN A 176 -18.43 -7.65 -20.18
C ASN A 176 -17.53 -7.06 -21.26
N THR A 177 -16.59 -6.19 -20.88
CA THR A 177 -15.61 -5.62 -21.80
C THR A 177 -14.80 -6.72 -22.49
N ILE A 178 -14.27 -7.66 -21.70
CA ILE A 178 -13.47 -8.77 -22.23
C ILE A 178 -14.31 -9.68 -23.11
N PHE A 179 -15.51 -10.02 -22.67
CA PHE A 179 -16.42 -10.90 -23.44
C PHE A 179 -16.73 -10.32 -24.82
N ASN A 180 -17.18 -9.06 -24.88
CA ASN A 180 -17.55 -8.42 -26.15
C ASN A 180 -16.35 -8.28 -27.09
N LEU A 181 -15.16 -7.90 -26.57
CA LEU A 181 -13.95 -7.83 -27.36
C LEU A 181 -13.54 -9.19 -27.95
N GLN A 182 -13.60 -10.25 -27.12
CA GLN A 182 -13.29 -11.60 -27.57
C GLN A 182 -14.31 -12.11 -28.59
N LEU A 183 -15.60 -11.85 -28.39
CA LEU A 183 -16.65 -12.22 -29.31
C LEU A 183 -16.47 -11.52 -30.67
N ALA A 184 -16.18 -10.23 -30.65
CA ALA A 184 -15.89 -9.45 -31.86
C ALA A 184 -14.69 -10.03 -32.63
N ALA A 185 -13.60 -10.32 -31.94
CA ALA A 185 -12.37 -10.80 -32.55
C ALA A 185 -12.52 -12.24 -33.10
N ARG A 186 -13.20 -13.13 -32.37
CA ARG A 186 -13.36 -14.55 -32.78
C ARG A 186 -14.32 -14.72 -33.94
N ASN A 187 -15.40 -13.94 -33.95
CA ASN A 187 -16.49 -14.08 -34.94
C ASN A 187 -16.43 -13.03 -36.04
N ASN A 188 -15.43 -12.13 -36.03
CA ASN A 188 -15.35 -10.97 -36.93
C ASN A 188 -16.65 -10.15 -36.91
N SER A 189 -17.25 -9.96 -35.72
CA SER A 189 -18.55 -9.32 -35.53
C SER A 189 -18.39 -7.81 -35.28
N SER A 190 -18.85 -7.01 -36.22
CA SER A 190 -18.91 -5.55 -36.08
C SER A 190 -19.91 -5.10 -35.01
N GLU A 191 -20.97 -5.86 -34.77
CA GLU A 191 -21.98 -5.59 -33.75
C GLU A 191 -21.39 -5.74 -32.33
N ALA A 192 -20.70 -6.86 -32.07
CA ALA A 192 -20.04 -7.11 -30.79
C ALA A 192 -18.91 -6.09 -30.54
N TYR A 193 -18.23 -5.61 -31.59
CA TYR A 193 -17.24 -4.53 -31.47
C TYR A 193 -17.90 -3.19 -31.14
N ALA A 194 -19.05 -2.88 -31.72
CA ALA A 194 -19.80 -1.67 -31.41
C ALA A 194 -20.27 -1.66 -29.94
N GLU A 195 -20.77 -2.79 -29.43
CA GLU A 195 -21.11 -2.94 -28.00
C GLU A 195 -19.89 -2.77 -27.08
N PHE A 196 -18.77 -3.38 -27.45
CA PHE A 196 -17.50 -3.17 -26.71
C PHE A 196 -17.11 -1.68 -26.67
N ALA A 197 -17.11 -1.02 -27.81
CA ALA A 197 -16.73 0.38 -27.93
C ALA A 197 -17.67 1.30 -27.13
N GLN A 198 -18.98 1.08 -27.24
CA GLN A 198 -19.98 1.81 -26.48
C GLN A 198 -19.74 1.65 -24.97
N HIS A 199 -19.57 0.40 -24.51
CA HIS A 199 -19.37 0.10 -23.10
C HIS A 199 -18.10 0.79 -22.53
N VAL A 200 -16.97 0.74 -23.26
CA VAL A 200 -15.73 1.41 -22.86
C VAL A 200 -15.90 2.92 -22.80
N ASN A 201 -16.53 3.52 -23.81
CA ASN A 201 -16.75 4.97 -23.86
C ASN A 201 -17.69 5.47 -22.76
N GLU A 202 -18.74 4.73 -22.45
CA GLU A 202 -19.66 5.08 -21.36
C GLU A 202 -19.02 4.95 -19.97
N GLN A 203 -18.12 3.99 -19.79
CA GLN A 203 -17.39 3.84 -18.52
C GLN A 203 -16.42 4.98 -18.29
N ALA A 204 -15.72 5.46 -19.31
CA ALA A 204 -14.76 6.56 -19.21
C ALA A 204 -15.38 7.84 -18.61
N THR A 205 -16.68 8.05 -18.80
CA THR A 205 -17.41 9.20 -18.24
C THR A 205 -17.86 9.01 -16.78
N ARG A 206 -17.82 7.78 -16.24
CA ARG A 206 -18.30 7.44 -14.89
C ARG A 206 -17.18 7.16 -13.89
N GLN A 207 -15.94 7.03 -14.38
CA GLN A 207 -14.79 6.58 -13.56
C GLN A 207 -13.70 7.66 -13.41
N CYS A 208 -13.99 8.91 -13.75
CA CYS A 208 -13.11 10.05 -13.49
C CYS A 208 -13.49 10.74 -12.19
#